data_26e82e13d9785a391fa62ae867d1659f
#
_entry.id   26e82e13d9785a391fa62ae867d1659f
#
_cell.length_a   1.000
_cell.length_b   1.000
_cell.length_c   1.000
_cell.angle_alpha   90.00
_cell.angle_beta   90.00
_cell.angle_gamma   90.00
#
_symmetry.space_group_name_H-M   'P 1'
#
loop_
_entity.id
_entity.type
_entity.pdbx_description
1 polymer ?
#
loop_
_entity_poly.entity_id
_entity_poly.type
_entity_poly.pdbx_seq_one_letter_code
_entity_poly.pdbx_strand_id
1 'polypeptide(L)'
;MKKISVVIKEAVENAFISLGYDKKYGMVSISNRPDLCQYQCNGAMAAVKEYKKAPLVIACEVADKLQLSEEGKIFEKIEAVKPGFINLTLKDEFLADYVNEMGGNDNFGYEAEGNPRKIVIDYGGPNVAKPLHIGHLRSAIIGESIKRTERFAGNEVIGDVHLGDWGLQMGLIITELKHRNPELVYFDESFTGEYPSEAPFTMGELEEIYPAASARSKEDEEYKNEALHATALLQSGNRGYLALWNHILSVSVADLKKNYENLNVSFDLWKKESDAQPFIPDMVEKMKADGFAHTSEGALVVDVAREDDKKEVPPCIILKSDGASLYSTTDLATIVERVKLFNPTDILYVVDKRQEMHFEQVFRTAKKTGIAPEELNLTFLGFGTMNGKDGKPFKTREGGVMRLERLIAEITEEVEAKMADREMDEETKHTVARQVGLAALKYGDLSNQAGKDYIFDLDRFASFEGNTGPYIQYTVVRIRSILDKFIAEKGITKAELDKFFADKKLVKSVTESERNLELVIAKFSDMIDLAATEFAPHKVCAYIYEAANCFSAFYHENHILTEQDEARKYSLLKLSYITEKIIVKCLDLLGIDAPERM
;
A
#
# COMPACT_ATOMS: atom_id res chain seq x y z
N MET A 1 -4.96 21.15 -10.78
CA MET A 1 -4.95 21.35 -12.26
C MET A 1 -5.49 20.12 -12.98
N LYS A 2 -6.05 20.24 -14.19
CA LYS A 2 -6.53 19.06 -14.93
C LYS A 2 -5.38 18.12 -15.25
N LYS A 3 -5.60 16.81 -15.08
CA LYS A 3 -4.64 15.76 -15.47
C LYS A 3 -4.35 15.80 -16.95
N ILE A 4 -3.14 15.49 -17.36
CA ILE A 4 -2.73 15.56 -18.76
C ILE A 4 -3.58 14.63 -19.65
N SER A 5 -3.91 13.42 -19.16
CA SER A 5 -4.80 12.49 -19.85
C SER A 5 -6.21 13.06 -20.06
N VAL A 6 -6.73 13.81 -19.07
CA VAL A 6 -8.05 14.47 -19.15
C VAL A 6 -8.02 15.61 -20.18
N VAL A 7 -6.97 16.44 -20.16
CA VAL A 7 -6.80 17.53 -21.14
C VAL A 7 -6.80 16.99 -22.57
N ILE A 8 -6.02 15.94 -22.81
CA ILE A 8 -5.93 15.29 -24.14
C ILE A 8 -7.26 14.65 -24.52
N LYS A 9 -7.89 13.92 -23.59
CA LYS A 9 -9.18 13.26 -23.82
C LYS A 9 -10.27 14.26 -24.17
N GLU A 10 -10.42 15.36 -23.41
CA GLU A 10 -11.43 16.40 -23.68
C GLU A 10 -11.24 17.02 -25.05
N ALA A 11 -10.00 17.30 -25.46
CA ALA A 11 -9.71 17.83 -26.80
C ALA A 11 -10.21 16.90 -27.91
N VAL A 12 -9.98 15.59 -27.76
CA VAL A 12 -10.43 14.59 -28.74
C VAL A 12 -11.95 14.40 -28.68
N GLU A 13 -12.55 14.32 -27.49
CA GLU A 13 -14.00 14.21 -27.30
C GLU A 13 -14.73 15.40 -27.97
N ASN A 14 -14.24 16.62 -27.79
CA ASN A 14 -14.81 17.82 -28.39
C ASN A 14 -14.73 17.77 -29.93
N ALA A 15 -13.67 17.22 -30.51
CA ALA A 15 -13.56 17.01 -31.93
C ALA A 15 -14.63 16.01 -32.45
N PHE A 16 -14.83 14.88 -31.74
CA PHE A 16 -15.92 13.92 -32.07
C PHE A 16 -17.31 14.58 -32.00
N ILE A 17 -17.60 15.27 -30.88
CA ILE A 17 -18.90 15.94 -30.67
C ILE A 17 -19.17 16.96 -31.76
N SER A 18 -18.18 17.78 -32.13
CA SER A 18 -18.33 18.82 -33.16
C SER A 18 -18.67 18.30 -34.57
N LEU A 19 -18.41 17.02 -34.81
CA LEU A 19 -18.74 16.31 -36.04
C LEU A 19 -20.03 15.48 -35.93
N GLY A 20 -20.73 15.57 -34.79
CA GLY A 20 -21.96 14.80 -34.54
C GLY A 20 -21.74 13.35 -34.12
N TYR A 21 -20.52 13.00 -33.70
CA TYR A 21 -20.20 11.70 -33.10
C TYR A 21 -20.41 11.72 -31.59
N ASP A 22 -20.68 10.56 -31.02
CA ASP A 22 -20.81 10.42 -29.56
C ASP A 22 -19.42 10.59 -28.90
N LYS A 23 -19.36 11.36 -27.77
CA LYS A 23 -18.16 11.60 -26.99
C LYS A 23 -17.47 10.32 -26.50
N LYS A 24 -18.22 9.21 -26.29
CA LYS A 24 -17.68 7.92 -25.86
C LYS A 24 -16.55 7.39 -26.75
N TYR A 25 -16.48 7.87 -27.98
CA TYR A 25 -15.45 7.49 -28.96
C TYR A 25 -14.16 8.33 -28.83
N GLY A 26 -14.15 9.39 -28.00
CA GLY A 26 -12.98 10.21 -27.73
C GLY A 26 -11.99 9.64 -26.71
N MET A 27 -12.11 8.35 -26.37
CA MET A 27 -11.19 7.70 -25.42
C MET A 27 -9.76 7.67 -25.95
N VAL A 28 -8.84 8.18 -25.13
CA VAL A 28 -7.41 8.24 -25.43
C VAL A 28 -6.66 7.34 -24.46
N SER A 29 -5.65 6.65 -24.94
CA SER A 29 -4.71 5.86 -24.13
C SER A 29 -3.26 6.22 -24.46
N ILE A 30 -2.34 5.91 -23.55
CA ILE A 30 -0.91 5.95 -23.83
C ILE A 30 -0.61 4.98 -24.96
N SER A 31 0.18 5.38 -25.93
CA SER A 31 0.53 4.55 -27.07
C SER A 31 1.44 3.38 -26.66
N ASN A 32 1.16 2.19 -27.19
CA ASN A 32 2.05 1.03 -27.08
C ASN A 32 3.26 1.14 -28.04
N ARG A 33 3.30 2.17 -28.88
CA ARG A 33 4.36 2.47 -29.84
C ARG A 33 4.87 3.90 -29.64
N PRO A 34 5.65 4.13 -28.57
CA PRO A 34 6.15 5.47 -28.23
C PRO A 34 7.05 6.06 -29.34
N ASP A 35 7.62 5.19 -30.18
CA ASP A 35 8.35 5.58 -31.39
C ASP A 35 7.46 6.25 -32.47
N LEU A 36 6.17 6.05 -32.43
CA LEU A 36 5.22 6.62 -33.39
C LEU A 36 4.42 7.79 -32.83
N CYS A 37 3.99 7.71 -31.59
CA CYS A 37 3.19 8.75 -30.92
C CYS A 37 3.17 8.53 -29.40
N GLN A 38 2.83 9.57 -28.67
CA GLN A 38 2.73 9.52 -27.19
C GLN A 38 1.36 8.99 -26.73
N TYR A 39 0.29 9.42 -27.40
CA TYR A 39 -1.09 9.04 -27.09
C TYR A 39 -1.81 8.58 -28.37
N GLN A 40 -2.83 7.76 -28.18
CA GLN A 40 -3.59 7.20 -29.29
C GLN A 40 -5.08 7.10 -28.95
N CYS A 41 -5.95 7.51 -29.90
CA CYS A 41 -7.38 7.28 -29.83
C CYS A 41 -7.79 6.20 -30.81
N ASN A 42 -8.55 5.20 -30.32
CA ASN A 42 -9.03 4.04 -31.07
C ASN A 42 -10.53 4.14 -31.40
N GLY A 43 -11.18 5.23 -30.99
CA GLY A 43 -12.64 5.37 -31.03
C GLY A 43 -13.26 5.33 -32.42
N ALA A 44 -12.53 5.76 -33.45
CA ALA A 44 -13.00 5.69 -34.82
C ALA A 44 -13.33 4.26 -35.26
N MET A 45 -12.58 3.26 -34.80
CA MET A 45 -12.85 1.84 -35.08
C MET A 45 -14.14 1.36 -34.40
N ALA A 46 -14.39 1.81 -33.16
CA ALA A 46 -15.61 1.44 -32.43
C ALA A 46 -16.86 2.12 -33.00
N ALA A 47 -16.73 3.32 -33.56
CA ALA A 47 -17.82 4.12 -34.14
C ALA A 47 -18.40 3.56 -35.46
N VAL A 48 -17.67 2.68 -36.14
CA VAL A 48 -18.07 2.11 -37.47
C VAL A 48 -19.48 1.56 -37.48
N LYS A 49 -19.86 0.79 -36.46
CA LYS A 49 -21.18 0.12 -36.40
C LYS A 49 -22.33 1.11 -36.30
N GLU A 50 -22.12 2.20 -35.54
CA GLU A 50 -23.16 3.21 -35.30
C GLU A 50 -23.29 4.18 -36.48
N TYR A 51 -22.19 4.65 -37.04
CA TYR A 51 -22.20 5.68 -38.09
C TYR A 51 -22.04 5.15 -39.50
N LYS A 52 -21.82 3.85 -39.67
CA LYS A 52 -21.72 3.16 -41.00
C LYS A 52 -20.70 3.81 -41.95
N LYS A 53 -19.63 4.37 -41.38
CA LYS A 53 -18.49 4.95 -42.11
C LYS A 53 -17.25 4.08 -41.91
N ALA A 54 -16.32 4.11 -42.88
CA ALA A 54 -15.03 3.42 -42.71
C ALA A 54 -14.21 4.06 -41.55
N PRO A 55 -13.53 3.25 -40.72
CA PRO A 55 -12.86 3.78 -39.51
C PRO A 55 -11.79 4.81 -39.86
N LEU A 56 -11.05 4.65 -40.94
CA LEU A 56 -10.05 5.62 -41.38
C LEU A 56 -10.71 6.96 -41.80
N VAL A 57 -11.90 6.94 -42.38
CA VAL A 57 -12.62 8.17 -42.75
C VAL A 57 -13.00 8.95 -41.49
N ILE A 58 -13.58 8.26 -40.51
CA ILE A 58 -13.91 8.88 -39.22
C ILE A 58 -12.65 9.44 -38.55
N ALA A 59 -11.55 8.67 -38.54
CA ALA A 59 -10.29 9.11 -37.96
C ALA A 59 -9.72 10.35 -38.66
N CYS A 60 -9.79 10.44 -39.99
CA CYS A 60 -9.36 11.61 -40.74
C CYS A 60 -10.25 12.83 -40.43
N GLU A 61 -11.58 12.68 -40.46
CA GLU A 61 -12.51 13.78 -40.14
C GLU A 61 -12.22 14.35 -38.73
N VAL A 62 -12.00 13.46 -37.74
CA VAL A 62 -11.72 13.88 -36.36
C VAL A 62 -10.34 14.52 -36.22
N ALA A 63 -9.32 13.95 -36.87
CA ALA A 63 -7.96 14.50 -36.86
C ALA A 63 -7.92 15.91 -37.48
N ASP A 64 -8.55 16.10 -38.65
CA ASP A 64 -8.64 17.40 -39.32
C ASP A 64 -9.40 18.41 -38.46
N LYS A 65 -10.48 17.99 -37.81
CA LYS A 65 -11.25 18.88 -36.92
C LYS A 65 -10.46 19.28 -35.69
N LEU A 66 -9.78 18.32 -35.07
CA LEU A 66 -8.93 18.57 -33.90
C LEU A 66 -7.79 19.54 -34.26
N GLN A 67 -7.14 19.34 -35.40
CA GLN A 67 -6.05 20.20 -35.86
C GLN A 67 -6.47 21.67 -36.06
N LEU A 68 -7.75 21.91 -36.41
CA LEU A 68 -8.30 23.26 -36.60
C LEU A 68 -8.89 23.87 -35.32
N SER A 69 -8.96 23.13 -34.23
CA SER A 69 -9.53 23.60 -32.96
C SER A 69 -8.50 24.34 -32.08
N GLU A 70 -8.98 25.11 -31.11
CA GLU A 70 -8.11 25.73 -30.09
C GLU A 70 -7.45 24.65 -29.21
N GLU A 71 -8.21 23.60 -28.85
CA GLU A 71 -7.72 22.48 -28.06
C GLU A 71 -6.64 21.67 -28.80
N GLY A 72 -6.68 21.67 -30.13
CA GLY A 72 -5.67 21.01 -30.97
C GLY A 72 -4.31 21.70 -30.94
N LYS A 73 -4.21 22.94 -30.47
CA LYS A 73 -2.95 23.71 -30.40
C LYS A 73 -1.92 23.10 -29.45
N ILE A 74 -2.34 22.22 -28.53
CA ILE A 74 -1.43 21.51 -27.61
C ILE A 74 -0.62 20.42 -28.32
N PHE A 75 -1.05 19.99 -29.51
CA PHE A 75 -0.37 18.92 -30.24
C PHE A 75 0.59 19.48 -31.29
N GLU A 76 1.76 18.85 -31.38
CA GLU A 76 2.71 19.04 -32.47
C GLU A 76 2.23 18.25 -33.71
N LYS A 77 1.69 17.03 -33.47
CA LYS A 77 1.30 16.12 -34.53
C LYS A 77 -0.01 15.42 -34.19
N ILE A 78 -0.93 15.43 -35.15
CA ILE A 78 -2.20 14.71 -35.11
C ILE A 78 -2.31 13.93 -36.42
N GLU A 79 -2.29 12.59 -36.36
CA GLU A 79 -2.27 11.74 -37.56
C GLU A 79 -3.34 10.65 -37.49
N ALA A 80 -4.19 10.60 -38.51
CA ALA A 80 -5.05 9.44 -38.73
C ALA A 80 -4.28 8.34 -39.47
N VAL A 81 -4.15 7.16 -38.85
CA VAL A 81 -3.42 6.01 -39.44
C VAL A 81 -4.28 4.77 -39.49
N LYS A 82 -4.01 3.89 -40.48
CA LYS A 82 -4.75 2.63 -40.64
C LYS A 82 -4.60 1.74 -39.41
N PRO A 83 -5.65 1.03 -38.98
CA PRO A 83 -6.99 0.92 -39.66
C PRO A 83 -7.98 2.04 -39.27
N GLY A 84 -7.65 2.95 -38.33
CA GLY A 84 -8.53 4.02 -37.86
C GLY A 84 -8.04 4.57 -36.50
N PHE A 85 -6.74 4.54 -36.28
CA PHE A 85 -6.12 5.18 -35.10
C PHE A 85 -5.93 6.68 -35.34
N ILE A 86 -6.03 7.46 -34.28
CA ILE A 86 -5.61 8.86 -34.27
C ILE A 86 -4.40 8.94 -33.32
N ASN A 87 -3.22 9.15 -33.88
CA ASN A 87 -1.97 9.28 -33.16
C ASN A 87 -1.75 10.74 -32.79
N LEU A 88 -1.35 10.97 -31.53
CA LEU A 88 -1.21 12.29 -30.94
C LEU A 88 0.17 12.46 -30.33
N THR A 89 0.85 13.56 -30.68
CA THR A 89 2.13 13.95 -30.09
C THR A 89 1.99 15.37 -29.54
N LEU A 90 2.31 15.60 -28.27
CA LEU A 90 2.23 16.88 -27.62
C LEU A 90 3.36 17.84 -28.09
N LYS A 91 3.10 19.14 -28.07
CA LYS A 91 4.13 20.16 -28.24
C LYS A 91 5.03 20.21 -27.02
N ASP A 92 6.32 20.44 -27.28
CA ASP A 92 7.31 20.61 -26.22
C ASP A 92 7.00 21.82 -25.34
N GLU A 93 6.57 22.92 -25.95
CA GLU A 93 6.19 24.14 -25.23
C GLU A 93 5.01 23.90 -24.29
N PHE A 94 4.00 23.16 -24.74
CA PHE A 94 2.86 22.81 -23.88
C PHE A 94 3.29 21.91 -22.72
N LEU A 95 4.16 20.94 -22.99
CA LEU A 95 4.64 20.00 -21.97
C LEU A 95 5.49 20.71 -20.92
N ALA A 96 6.39 21.61 -21.34
CA ALA A 96 7.20 22.43 -20.45
C ALA A 96 6.32 23.36 -19.57
N ASP A 97 5.31 24.03 -20.14
CA ASP A 97 4.38 24.87 -19.39
C ASP A 97 3.56 24.05 -18.38
N TYR A 98 3.09 22.85 -18.78
CA TYR A 98 2.34 21.95 -17.92
C TYR A 98 3.17 21.47 -16.71
N VAL A 99 4.40 21.01 -16.95
CA VAL A 99 5.33 20.57 -15.89
C VAL A 99 5.75 21.75 -15.00
N ASN A 100 5.89 22.94 -15.59
CA ASN A 100 6.19 24.16 -14.82
C ASN A 100 5.07 24.53 -13.86
N GLU A 101 3.81 24.40 -14.28
CA GLU A 101 2.64 24.59 -13.40
C GLU A 101 2.58 23.56 -12.30
N MET A 102 2.84 22.28 -12.61
CA MET A 102 2.94 21.21 -11.61
C MET A 102 3.97 21.53 -10.52
N GLY A 103 5.15 21.97 -10.92
CA GLY A 103 6.25 22.30 -10.00
C GLY A 103 5.96 23.47 -9.05
N GLY A 104 4.98 24.30 -9.37
CA GLY A 104 4.51 25.40 -8.53
C GLY A 104 3.48 25.02 -7.46
N ASN A 105 3.04 23.75 -7.42
CA ASN A 105 2.02 23.25 -6.51
C ASN A 105 2.59 22.21 -5.54
N ASP A 106 2.21 22.27 -4.26
CA ASP A 106 2.71 21.34 -3.22
C ASP A 106 2.34 19.87 -3.47
N ASN A 107 1.18 19.62 -4.12
CA ASN A 107 0.70 18.31 -4.52
C ASN A 107 0.91 18.02 -6.02
N PHE A 108 1.80 18.76 -6.68
CA PHE A 108 2.09 18.64 -8.11
C PHE A 108 0.85 18.81 -9.01
N GLY A 109 -0.09 19.66 -8.58
CA GLY A 109 -1.32 19.91 -9.32
C GLY A 109 -2.34 18.77 -9.28
N TYR A 110 -2.14 17.76 -8.44
CA TYR A 110 -3.13 16.72 -8.24
C TYR A 110 -4.41 17.31 -7.63
N GLU A 111 -5.55 16.98 -8.22
CA GLU A 111 -6.88 17.32 -7.72
C GLU A 111 -7.72 16.04 -7.66
N ALA A 112 -8.25 15.76 -6.48
CA ALA A 112 -9.15 14.62 -6.30
C ALA A 112 -10.44 14.81 -7.11
N GLU A 113 -10.93 13.74 -7.73
CA GLU A 113 -12.21 13.74 -8.41
C GLU A 113 -13.32 13.18 -7.50
N GLY A 114 -14.48 13.82 -7.52
CA GLY A 114 -15.64 13.38 -6.74
C GLY A 114 -15.60 13.75 -5.26
N ASN A 115 -16.45 13.09 -4.47
CA ASN A 115 -16.48 13.26 -3.02
C ASN A 115 -15.44 12.37 -2.35
N PRO A 116 -14.77 12.86 -1.29
CA PRO A 116 -13.84 12.06 -0.52
C PRO A 116 -14.52 10.78 0.01
N ARG A 117 -13.87 9.64 -0.16
CA ARG A 117 -14.28 8.37 0.45
C ARG A 117 -13.79 8.33 1.89
N LYS A 118 -14.54 7.62 2.74
CA LYS A 118 -14.10 7.28 4.09
C LYS A 118 -13.73 5.80 4.14
N ILE A 119 -12.45 5.52 4.22
CA ILE A 119 -11.88 4.19 4.05
C ILE A 119 -11.31 3.70 5.39
N VAL A 120 -11.74 2.54 5.86
CA VAL A 120 -11.07 1.82 6.94
C VAL A 120 -10.20 0.74 6.32
N ILE A 121 -8.91 0.73 6.64
CA ILE A 121 -7.96 -0.28 6.15
C ILE A 121 -7.53 -1.14 7.34
N ASP A 122 -7.81 -2.43 7.25
CA ASP A 122 -7.37 -3.47 8.20
C ASP A 122 -6.09 -4.10 7.66
N TYR A 123 -4.97 -3.90 8.36
CA TYR A 123 -3.67 -4.40 7.92
C TYR A 123 -2.69 -4.60 9.08
N GLY A 124 -1.71 -5.47 8.88
CA GLY A 124 -0.61 -5.69 9.83
C GLY A 124 -0.99 -6.40 11.13
N GLY A 125 -2.23 -6.91 11.27
CA GLY A 125 -2.75 -7.47 12.52
C GLY A 125 -2.11 -8.79 12.95
N PRO A 126 -1.08 -8.79 13.84
CA PRO A 126 -0.50 -10.00 14.41
C PRO A 126 -1.29 -10.47 15.63
N ASN A 127 -1.10 -11.72 15.99
CA ASN A 127 -1.48 -12.18 17.31
C ASN A 127 -0.51 -11.61 18.36
N VAL A 128 -1.03 -11.18 19.50
CA VAL A 128 -0.21 -10.74 20.65
C VAL A 128 0.66 -11.90 21.18
N ALA A 129 1.71 -11.57 21.96
CA ALA A 129 2.67 -12.53 22.48
C ALA A 129 3.42 -13.35 21.40
N LYS A 130 3.48 -12.84 20.18
CA LYS A 130 4.31 -13.38 19.10
C LYS A 130 5.15 -12.29 18.49
N PRO A 131 6.45 -12.56 18.23
CA PRO A 131 7.28 -11.59 17.54
C PRO A 131 6.78 -11.39 16.11
N LEU A 132 6.97 -10.18 15.59
CA LEU A 132 6.74 -9.96 14.17
C LEU A 132 7.74 -10.78 13.36
N HIS A 133 7.23 -11.51 12.42
CA HIS A 133 8.01 -12.26 11.46
C HIS A 133 7.74 -11.79 10.02
N ILE A 134 8.54 -12.28 9.10
CA ILE A 134 8.48 -11.89 7.69
C ILE A 134 7.08 -12.04 7.05
N GLY A 135 6.25 -12.95 7.55
CA GLY A 135 4.86 -13.12 7.11
C GLY A 135 3.95 -11.93 7.43
N HIS A 136 4.29 -11.11 8.44
CA HIS A 136 3.55 -9.89 8.80
C HIS A 136 4.01 -8.67 7.99
N LEU A 137 5.20 -8.71 7.39
CA LEU A 137 5.79 -7.61 6.64
C LEU A 137 4.87 -7.13 5.51
N ARG A 138 4.41 -8.07 4.68
CA ARG A 138 3.64 -7.73 3.47
C ARG A 138 2.35 -6.98 3.78
N SER A 139 1.56 -7.49 4.74
CA SER A 139 0.36 -6.80 5.18
C SER A 139 0.65 -5.37 5.63
N ALA A 140 1.68 -5.20 6.49
CA ALA A 140 2.03 -3.91 7.06
C ALA A 140 2.45 -2.88 6.00
N ILE A 141 3.39 -3.21 5.12
CA ILE A 141 3.93 -2.25 4.14
C ILE A 141 2.97 -1.98 2.98
N ILE A 142 2.19 -2.97 2.54
CA ILE A 142 1.16 -2.79 1.51
C ILE A 142 0.05 -1.89 2.05
N GLY A 143 -0.48 -2.18 3.24
CA GLY A 143 -1.53 -1.37 3.87
C GLY A 143 -1.09 0.06 4.15
N GLU A 144 0.14 0.25 4.66
CA GLU A 144 0.70 1.59 4.88
C GLU A 144 0.82 2.39 3.58
N SER A 145 1.32 1.77 2.52
CA SER A 145 1.44 2.44 1.23
C SER A 145 0.07 2.82 0.65
N ILE A 146 -0.92 1.95 0.74
CA ILE A 146 -2.29 2.24 0.32
C ILE A 146 -2.87 3.39 1.15
N LYS A 147 -2.72 3.35 2.48
CA LYS A 147 -3.17 4.43 3.38
C LYS A 147 -2.60 5.78 2.97
N ARG A 148 -1.29 5.86 2.73
CA ARG A 148 -0.61 7.11 2.33
C ARG A 148 -1.09 7.58 0.96
N THR A 149 -1.23 6.67 -0.01
CA THR A 149 -1.70 6.97 -1.36
C THR A 149 -3.14 7.48 -1.34
N GLU A 150 -4.03 6.83 -0.60
CA GLU A 150 -5.43 7.23 -0.48
C GLU A 150 -5.59 8.59 0.24
N ARG A 151 -4.79 8.86 1.26
CA ARG A 151 -4.76 10.18 1.92
C ARG A 151 -4.26 11.27 0.96
N PHE A 152 -3.22 10.99 0.21
CA PHE A 152 -2.73 11.92 -0.82
C PHE A 152 -3.79 12.15 -1.91
N ALA A 153 -4.56 11.12 -2.26
CA ALA A 153 -5.69 11.20 -3.18
C ALA A 153 -6.91 11.96 -2.61
N GLY A 154 -6.83 12.47 -1.38
CA GLY A 154 -7.86 13.30 -0.77
C GLY A 154 -8.93 12.53 0.02
N ASN A 155 -8.75 11.23 0.24
CA ASN A 155 -9.69 10.41 1.01
C ASN A 155 -9.42 10.51 2.51
N GLU A 156 -10.48 10.36 3.33
CA GLU A 156 -10.37 10.16 4.77
C GLU A 156 -10.04 8.68 5.03
N VAL A 157 -8.85 8.40 5.59
CA VAL A 157 -8.38 7.02 5.78
C VAL A 157 -8.06 6.74 7.24
N ILE A 158 -8.60 5.65 7.75
CA ILE A 158 -8.38 5.12 9.09
C ILE A 158 -7.63 3.79 8.94
N GLY A 159 -6.38 3.75 9.37
CA GLY A 159 -5.58 2.52 9.44
C GLY A 159 -5.76 1.82 10.77
N ASP A 160 -6.23 0.58 10.75
CA ASP A 160 -6.48 -0.25 11.93
C ASP A 160 -5.56 -1.46 11.93
N VAL A 161 -4.84 -1.67 13.04
CA VAL A 161 -4.13 -2.91 13.32
C VAL A 161 -5.01 -3.80 14.21
N HIS A 162 -5.66 -4.78 13.62
CA HIS A 162 -6.58 -5.64 14.36
C HIS A 162 -5.85 -6.83 14.99
N LEU A 163 -5.60 -6.75 16.32
CA LEU A 163 -4.78 -7.73 17.05
C LEU A 163 -5.58 -8.97 17.46
N GLY A 164 -4.99 -10.16 17.28
CA GLY A 164 -5.53 -11.41 17.84
C GLY A 164 -5.14 -11.55 19.30
N ASP A 165 -6.10 -11.38 20.22
CA ASP A 165 -5.86 -11.34 21.66
C ASP A 165 -6.85 -12.16 22.53
N TRP A 166 -7.78 -12.87 21.90
CA TRP A 166 -8.93 -13.40 22.66
C TRP A 166 -9.15 -14.91 22.53
N GLY A 167 -8.32 -15.64 21.78
CA GLY A 167 -8.48 -17.07 21.52
C GLY A 167 -7.68 -18.00 22.45
N LEU A 168 -7.63 -19.28 22.09
CA LEU A 168 -6.90 -20.35 22.79
C LEU A 168 -5.43 -19.98 23.06
N GLN A 169 -4.83 -19.13 22.25
CA GLN A 169 -3.46 -18.66 22.47
C GLN A 169 -3.29 -18.02 23.86
N MET A 170 -4.26 -17.24 24.32
CA MET A 170 -4.20 -16.64 25.65
C MET A 170 -4.28 -17.69 26.75
N GLY A 171 -5.18 -18.67 26.59
CA GLY A 171 -5.26 -19.80 27.52
C GLY A 171 -3.97 -20.62 27.59
N LEU A 172 -3.32 -20.85 26.46
CA LEU A 172 -2.02 -21.54 26.41
C LEU A 172 -0.94 -20.80 27.19
N ILE A 173 -0.83 -19.47 27.00
CA ILE A 173 0.13 -18.64 27.71
C ILE A 173 -0.14 -18.63 29.22
N ILE A 174 -1.39 -18.44 29.61
CA ILE A 174 -1.80 -18.41 31.02
C ILE A 174 -1.52 -19.76 31.69
N THR A 175 -1.83 -20.89 31.00
CA THR A 175 -1.57 -22.24 31.51
C THR A 175 -0.08 -22.47 31.68
N GLU A 176 0.75 -22.13 30.69
CA GLU A 176 2.19 -22.31 30.80
C GLU A 176 2.79 -21.43 31.93
N LEU A 177 2.32 -20.19 32.07
CA LEU A 177 2.72 -19.33 33.19
C LEU A 177 2.36 -19.95 34.54
N LYS A 178 1.16 -20.55 34.66
CA LYS A 178 0.73 -21.23 35.88
C LYS A 178 1.60 -22.44 36.19
N HIS A 179 2.01 -23.21 35.18
CA HIS A 179 2.90 -24.36 35.37
C HIS A 179 4.33 -23.94 35.77
N ARG A 180 4.84 -22.83 35.21
CA ARG A 180 6.19 -22.31 35.53
C ARG A 180 6.25 -21.60 36.89
N ASN A 181 5.21 -20.81 37.21
CA ASN A 181 5.17 -19.94 38.37
C ASN A 181 3.80 -20.02 39.06
N PRO A 182 3.44 -21.15 39.69
CA PRO A 182 2.12 -21.38 40.28
C PRO A 182 1.85 -20.46 41.49
N GLU A 183 2.89 -19.86 42.09
CA GLU A 183 2.79 -18.94 43.22
C GLU A 183 2.43 -17.50 42.85
N LEU A 184 2.32 -17.19 41.58
CA LEU A 184 1.90 -15.85 41.16
C LEU A 184 0.49 -15.53 41.66
N VAL A 185 0.34 -14.33 42.23
CA VAL A 185 -0.91 -13.85 42.83
C VAL A 185 -2.12 -13.89 41.88
N TYR A 186 -1.90 -13.94 40.59
CA TYR A 186 -2.94 -14.05 39.56
C TYR A 186 -3.67 -15.38 39.56
N PHE A 187 -3.10 -16.42 40.15
CA PHE A 187 -3.64 -17.76 40.26
C PHE A 187 -4.28 -18.05 41.61
N ASP A 188 -4.18 -17.12 42.57
CA ASP A 188 -4.83 -17.21 43.89
C ASP A 188 -6.27 -16.69 43.79
N GLU A 189 -7.23 -17.61 43.79
CA GLU A 189 -8.66 -17.29 43.74
C GLU A 189 -9.16 -16.49 44.96
N SER A 190 -8.44 -16.56 46.08
CA SER A 190 -8.76 -15.82 47.31
C SER A 190 -8.24 -14.38 47.31
N PHE A 191 -7.40 -14.02 46.35
CA PHE A 191 -6.81 -12.68 46.27
C PHE A 191 -7.82 -11.60 45.88
N THR A 192 -8.02 -10.65 46.76
CA THR A 192 -8.98 -9.54 46.59
C THR A 192 -8.30 -8.17 46.42
N GLY A 193 -6.97 -8.11 46.56
CA GLY A 193 -6.17 -6.89 46.43
C GLY A 193 -6.07 -6.38 44.98
N GLU A 194 -5.28 -5.32 44.81
CA GLU A 194 -4.85 -4.83 43.50
C GLU A 194 -3.70 -5.69 42.98
N TYR A 195 -3.77 -6.08 41.71
CA TYR A 195 -2.68 -6.83 41.07
C TYR A 195 -1.50 -5.91 40.79
N PRO A 196 -0.25 -6.46 40.79
CA PRO A 196 0.95 -5.69 40.48
C PRO A 196 0.79 -4.92 39.15
N SER A 197 1.32 -3.70 39.09
CA SER A 197 1.32 -2.87 37.88
C SER A 197 2.35 -3.31 36.86
N GLU A 198 3.41 -4.01 37.31
CA GLU A 198 4.47 -4.53 36.45
C GLU A 198 4.12 -5.94 35.98
N ALA A 199 4.39 -6.21 34.71
CA ALA A 199 4.19 -7.54 34.14
C ALA A 199 5.15 -8.55 34.78
N PRO A 200 4.68 -9.78 35.13
CA PRO A 200 5.54 -10.81 35.71
C PRO A 200 6.42 -11.51 34.67
N PHE A 201 6.54 -10.98 33.48
CA PHE A 201 7.31 -11.49 32.36
C PHE A 201 7.72 -10.38 31.40
N THR A 202 8.76 -10.65 30.63
CA THR A 202 9.23 -9.82 29.50
C THR A 202 8.67 -10.32 28.16
N MET A 203 8.84 -9.54 27.08
CA MET A 203 8.49 -10.00 25.73
C MET A 203 9.31 -11.23 25.32
N GLY A 204 10.60 -11.27 25.65
CA GLY A 204 11.46 -12.43 25.37
C GLY A 204 10.95 -13.73 26.03
N GLU A 205 10.46 -13.64 27.27
CA GLU A 205 9.86 -14.80 27.96
C GLU A 205 8.54 -15.22 27.33
N LEU A 206 7.68 -14.28 26.89
CA LEU A 206 6.45 -14.62 26.16
C LEU A 206 6.73 -15.34 24.83
N GLU A 207 7.81 -14.97 24.15
CA GLU A 207 8.27 -15.62 22.92
C GLU A 207 8.72 -17.06 23.13
N GLU A 208 9.15 -17.43 24.33
CA GLU A 208 9.47 -18.83 24.70
C GLU A 208 8.25 -19.58 25.22
N ILE A 209 7.40 -18.90 26.00
CA ILE A 209 6.23 -19.49 26.65
C ILE A 209 5.23 -20.01 25.62
N TYR A 210 4.86 -19.18 24.64
CA TYR A 210 3.82 -19.55 23.68
C TYR A 210 4.19 -20.75 22.79
N PRO A 211 5.38 -20.82 22.15
CA PRO A 211 5.78 -22.01 21.38
C PRO A 211 5.86 -23.27 22.22
N ALA A 212 6.39 -23.18 23.46
CA ALA A 212 6.44 -24.32 24.38
C ALA A 212 5.04 -24.83 24.73
N ALA A 213 4.14 -23.93 25.10
CA ALA A 213 2.74 -24.27 25.38
C ALA A 213 2.02 -24.88 24.16
N SER A 214 2.23 -24.28 22.99
CA SER A 214 1.64 -24.77 21.74
C SER A 214 2.18 -26.15 21.31
N ALA A 215 3.45 -26.43 21.53
CA ALA A 215 4.02 -27.76 21.27
C ALA A 215 3.45 -28.79 22.24
N ARG A 216 3.45 -28.49 23.54
CA ARG A 216 2.94 -29.38 24.57
C ARG A 216 1.45 -29.70 24.39
N SER A 217 0.63 -28.72 24.03
CA SER A 217 -0.82 -28.91 23.80
C SER A 217 -1.16 -29.90 22.64
N LYS A 218 -0.22 -30.18 21.76
CA LYS A 218 -0.39 -31.14 20.66
C LYS A 218 -0.10 -32.56 21.08
N GLU A 219 0.68 -32.75 22.12
CA GLU A 219 1.15 -34.06 22.62
C GLU A 219 0.42 -34.46 23.90
N ASP A 220 -0.12 -33.49 24.65
CA ASP A 220 -0.74 -33.67 25.96
C ASP A 220 -2.18 -33.10 25.93
N GLU A 221 -3.17 -33.98 25.85
CA GLU A 221 -4.59 -33.60 25.78
C GLU A 221 -5.09 -33.04 27.12
N GLU A 222 -4.52 -33.44 28.27
CA GLU A 222 -4.88 -32.88 29.58
C GLU A 222 -4.42 -31.44 29.67
N TYR A 223 -3.19 -31.13 29.24
CA TYR A 223 -2.67 -29.78 29.17
C TYR A 223 -3.49 -28.88 28.19
N LYS A 224 -3.90 -29.43 27.06
CA LYS A 224 -4.76 -28.71 26.12
C LYS A 224 -6.13 -28.38 26.72
N ASN A 225 -6.71 -29.32 27.49
CA ASN A 225 -7.98 -29.06 28.19
C ASN A 225 -7.82 -28.01 29.29
N GLU A 226 -6.70 -27.97 30.02
CA GLU A 226 -6.38 -26.89 30.94
C GLU A 226 -6.34 -25.53 30.22
N ALA A 227 -5.69 -25.46 29.04
CA ALA A 227 -5.62 -24.22 28.26
C ALA A 227 -6.99 -23.78 27.72
N LEU A 228 -7.84 -24.71 27.31
CA LEU A 228 -9.22 -24.42 26.93
C LEU A 228 -10.01 -23.88 28.12
N HIS A 229 -9.84 -24.48 29.31
CA HIS A 229 -10.47 -24.02 30.54
C HIS A 229 -9.96 -22.63 30.94
N ALA A 230 -8.65 -22.37 30.85
CA ALA A 230 -8.08 -21.07 31.11
C ALA A 230 -8.61 -19.98 30.15
N THR A 231 -8.81 -20.35 28.86
CA THR A 231 -9.45 -19.46 27.88
C THR A 231 -10.88 -19.12 28.29
N ALA A 232 -11.68 -20.11 28.70
CA ALA A 232 -13.05 -19.90 29.16
C ALA A 232 -13.11 -19.03 30.43
N LEU A 233 -12.21 -19.24 31.39
CA LEU A 233 -12.10 -18.42 32.59
C LEU A 233 -11.73 -16.97 32.26
N LEU A 234 -10.78 -16.73 31.37
CA LEU A 234 -10.46 -15.39 30.87
C LEU A 234 -11.69 -14.73 30.27
N GLN A 235 -12.37 -15.41 29.37
CA GLN A 235 -13.55 -14.89 28.64
C GLN A 235 -14.74 -14.66 29.55
N SER A 236 -14.87 -15.42 30.65
CA SER A 236 -15.90 -15.21 31.66
C SER A 236 -15.59 -14.14 32.70
N GLY A 237 -14.41 -13.49 32.59
CA GLY A 237 -14.07 -12.35 33.44
C GLY A 237 -13.30 -12.72 34.72
N ASN A 238 -12.60 -13.85 34.78
CA ASN A 238 -11.74 -14.17 35.92
C ASN A 238 -10.72 -13.05 36.14
N ARG A 239 -10.71 -12.47 37.34
CA ARG A 239 -9.92 -11.26 37.66
C ARG A 239 -8.41 -11.44 37.47
N GLY A 240 -7.87 -12.57 37.93
CA GLY A 240 -6.42 -12.88 37.80
C GLY A 240 -6.01 -13.05 36.35
N TYR A 241 -6.81 -13.76 35.57
CA TYR A 241 -6.55 -14.00 34.15
C TYR A 241 -6.70 -12.74 33.31
N LEU A 242 -7.67 -11.87 33.61
CA LEU A 242 -7.82 -10.56 33.00
C LEU A 242 -6.62 -9.65 33.30
N ALA A 243 -6.09 -9.69 34.53
CA ALA A 243 -4.90 -8.93 34.90
C ALA A 243 -3.65 -9.43 34.14
N LEU A 244 -3.45 -10.75 34.01
CA LEU A 244 -2.39 -11.32 33.18
C LEU A 244 -2.56 -10.97 31.69
N TRP A 245 -3.76 -11.07 31.17
CA TRP A 245 -4.08 -10.69 29.80
C TRP A 245 -3.75 -9.22 29.51
N ASN A 246 -4.07 -8.30 30.44
CA ASN A 246 -3.68 -6.89 30.32
C ASN A 246 -2.15 -6.71 30.29
N HIS A 247 -1.40 -7.49 31.06
CA HIS A 247 0.07 -7.47 31.00
C HIS A 247 0.59 -8.01 29.66
N ILE A 248 0.03 -9.12 29.15
CA ILE A 248 0.37 -9.67 27.83
C ILE A 248 0.14 -8.62 26.76
N LEU A 249 -0.99 -7.94 26.77
CA LEU A 249 -1.30 -6.86 25.84
C LEU A 249 -0.31 -5.70 25.95
N SER A 250 -0.06 -5.21 27.16
CA SER A 250 0.83 -4.05 27.38
C SER A 250 2.23 -4.32 26.83
N VAL A 251 2.82 -5.47 27.17
CA VAL A 251 4.17 -5.86 26.74
C VAL A 251 4.20 -6.08 25.21
N SER A 252 3.20 -6.79 24.67
CA SER A 252 3.14 -7.08 23.22
C SER A 252 2.92 -5.83 22.38
N VAL A 253 1.99 -4.96 22.76
CA VAL A 253 1.69 -3.73 22.00
C VAL A 253 2.89 -2.78 22.00
N ALA A 254 3.63 -2.67 23.11
CA ALA A 254 4.84 -1.84 23.18
C ALA A 254 5.91 -2.33 22.19
N ASP A 255 6.13 -3.65 22.12
CA ASP A 255 7.07 -4.26 21.17
C ASP A 255 6.60 -4.09 19.71
N LEU A 256 5.32 -4.36 19.44
CA LEU A 256 4.74 -4.20 18.10
C LEU A 256 4.86 -2.76 17.59
N LYS A 257 4.59 -1.76 18.43
CA LYS A 257 4.74 -0.34 18.08
C LYS A 257 6.16 -0.03 17.63
N LYS A 258 7.15 -0.43 18.43
CA LYS A 258 8.58 -0.26 18.12
C LYS A 258 8.93 -0.90 16.76
N ASN A 259 8.44 -2.12 16.51
CA ASN A 259 8.73 -2.83 15.26
C ASN A 259 8.07 -2.16 14.05
N TYR A 260 6.83 -1.67 14.17
CA TYR A 260 6.16 -0.94 13.09
C TYR A 260 6.78 0.43 12.83
N GLU A 261 7.17 1.16 13.88
CA GLU A 261 7.93 2.42 13.76
C GLU A 261 9.25 2.19 12.99
N ASN A 262 9.94 1.09 13.28
CA ASN A 262 11.15 0.69 12.56
C ASN A 262 10.93 0.44 11.06
N LEU A 263 9.70 0.09 10.66
CA LEU A 263 9.30 -0.08 9.27
C LEU A 263 8.73 1.20 8.64
N ASN A 264 8.66 2.31 9.37
CA ASN A 264 7.92 3.50 8.98
C ASN A 264 6.45 3.16 8.61
N VAL A 265 5.79 2.38 9.49
CA VAL A 265 4.39 1.98 9.42
C VAL A 265 3.68 2.50 10.67
N SER A 266 2.52 3.08 10.51
CA SER A 266 1.74 3.66 11.59
C SER A 266 0.25 3.34 11.47
N PHE A 267 -0.44 3.26 12.62
CA PHE A 267 -1.86 2.99 12.67
C PHE A 267 -2.57 4.09 13.44
N ASP A 268 -3.80 4.39 13.02
CA ASP A 268 -4.67 5.33 13.73
C ASP A 268 -5.39 4.62 14.88
N LEU A 269 -5.68 3.33 14.70
CA LEU A 269 -6.35 2.49 15.69
C LEU A 269 -5.54 1.24 16.01
N TRP A 270 -5.59 0.86 17.28
CA TRP A 270 -5.02 -0.38 17.82
C TRP A 270 -6.16 -1.22 18.40
N LYS A 271 -7.00 -1.76 17.50
CA LYS A 271 -8.14 -2.59 17.84
C LYS A 271 -7.76 -4.06 18.01
N LYS A 272 -8.65 -4.83 18.62
CA LYS A 272 -8.42 -6.22 19.00
C LYS A 272 -9.69 -7.04 18.80
N GLU A 273 -9.56 -8.35 18.65
CA GLU A 273 -10.68 -9.29 18.61
C GLU A 273 -11.57 -9.16 19.85
N SER A 274 -10.98 -8.86 21.04
CA SER A 274 -11.72 -8.63 22.28
C SER A 274 -12.63 -7.41 22.23
N ASP A 275 -12.29 -6.36 21.47
CA ASP A 275 -13.11 -5.14 21.34
C ASP A 275 -14.44 -5.41 20.61
N ALA A 276 -14.49 -6.43 19.75
CA ALA A 276 -15.68 -6.82 19.02
C ALA A 276 -16.67 -7.67 19.84
N GLN A 277 -16.22 -8.25 20.97
CA GLN A 277 -17.06 -9.15 21.78
C GLN A 277 -18.41 -8.54 22.21
N PRO A 278 -18.52 -7.27 22.63
CA PRO A 278 -19.79 -6.68 23.02
C PRO A 278 -20.86 -6.63 21.92
N PHE A 279 -20.45 -6.70 20.65
CA PHE A 279 -21.36 -6.65 19.51
C PHE A 279 -21.93 -8.00 19.09
N ILE A 280 -21.32 -9.11 19.55
CA ILE A 280 -21.68 -10.48 19.14
C ILE A 280 -23.10 -10.88 19.56
N PRO A 281 -23.52 -10.71 20.83
CA PRO A 281 -24.84 -11.18 21.26
C PRO A 281 -25.99 -10.59 20.45
N ASP A 282 -26.04 -9.27 20.33
CA ASP A 282 -27.09 -8.56 19.60
C ASP A 282 -27.07 -8.91 18.11
N MET A 283 -25.89 -9.04 17.52
CA MET A 283 -25.69 -9.44 16.13
C MET A 283 -26.27 -10.84 15.87
N VAL A 284 -25.93 -11.80 16.72
CA VAL A 284 -26.38 -13.21 16.59
C VAL A 284 -27.91 -13.31 16.78
N GLU A 285 -28.46 -12.65 17.80
CA GLU A 285 -29.91 -12.65 18.04
C GLU A 285 -30.66 -12.01 16.88
N LYS A 286 -30.15 -10.93 16.32
CA LYS A 286 -30.74 -10.30 15.14
C LYS A 286 -30.74 -11.25 13.93
N MET A 287 -29.62 -11.93 13.65
CA MET A 287 -29.56 -12.91 12.55
C MET A 287 -30.57 -14.06 12.69
N LYS A 288 -30.79 -14.52 13.93
CA LYS A 288 -31.81 -15.54 14.22
C LYS A 288 -33.23 -14.98 14.03
N ALA A 289 -33.52 -13.81 14.61
CA ALA A 289 -34.84 -13.19 14.56
C ALA A 289 -35.28 -12.85 13.13
N ASP A 290 -34.34 -12.40 12.30
CA ASP A 290 -34.55 -12.08 10.88
C ASP A 290 -34.61 -13.34 9.99
N GLY A 291 -34.34 -14.54 10.54
CA GLY A 291 -34.40 -15.83 9.83
C GLY A 291 -33.21 -16.09 8.91
N PHE A 292 -32.12 -15.36 9.03
CA PHE A 292 -30.89 -15.58 8.24
C PHE A 292 -30.04 -16.73 8.78
N ALA A 293 -29.99 -16.88 10.12
CA ALA A 293 -29.20 -17.90 10.78
C ALA A 293 -30.08 -19.08 11.23
N HIS A 294 -29.61 -20.32 10.94
CA HIS A 294 -30.28 -21.54 11.34
C HIS A 294 -29.26 -22.58 11.85
N THR A 295 -29.75 -23.61 12.53
CA THR A 295 -28.89 -24.70 13.03
C THR A 295 -28.65 -25.74 11.95
N SER A 296 -27.37 -26.04 11.68
CA SER A 296 -26.91 -27.11 10.81
C SER A 296 -25.80 -27.89 11.52
N GLU A 297 -25.96 -29.21 11.63
CA GLU A 297 -25.00 -30.12 12.33
C GLU A 297 -24.63 -29.63 13.75
N GLY A 298 -25.58 -29.00 14.45
CA GLY A 298 -25.38 -28.44 15.78
C GLY A 298 -24.77 -27.03 15.82
N ALA A 299 -24.18 -26.54 14.74
CA ALA A 299 -23.64 -25.19 14.62
C ALA A 299 -24.70 -24.20 14.13
N LEU A 300 -24.57 -22.92 14.49
CA LEU A 300 -25.38 -21.83 13.93
C LEU A 300 -24.69 -21.32 12.66
N VAL A 301 -25.39 -21.35 11.53
CA VAL A 301 -24.83 -21.01 10.22
C VAL A 301 -25.70 -20.03 9.43
N VAL A 302 -25.11 -19.33 8.47
CA VAL A 302 -25.79 -18.53 7.45
C VAL A 302 -25.39 -19.06 6.08
N ASP A 303 -26.36 -19.46 5.25
CA ASP A 303 -26.11 -19.89 3.88
C ASP A 303 -25.73 -18.70 3.00
N VAL A 304 -24.60 -18.82 2.30
CA VAL A 304 -24.02 -17.76 1.47
C VAL A 304 -23.76 -18.18 0.03
N ALA A 305 -24.06 -19.44 -0.33
CA ALA A 305 -23.93 -19.94 -1.70
C ALA A 305 -24.83 -19.15 -2.67
N ARG A 306 -24.36 -18.96 -3.88
CA ARG A 306 -25.06 -18.31 -4.99
C ARG A 306 -25.16 -19.24 -6.19
N GLU A 307 -26.19 -19.04 -7.02
CA GLU A 307 -26.40 -19.87 -8.22
C GLU A 307 -25.29 -19.75 -9.28
N ASP A 308 -24.58 -18.63 -9.29
CA ASP A 308 -23.49 -18.32 -10.22
C ASP A 308 -22.09 -18.70 -9.69
N ASP A 309 -22.02 -19.33 -8.51
CA ASP A 309 -20.75 -19.76 -7.92
C ASP A 309 -20.07 -20.82 -8.80
N LYS A 310 -18.82 -20.56 -9.18
CA LYS A 310 -17.99 -21.53 -9.93
C LYS A 310 -17.43 -22.65 -9.08
N LYS A 311 -17.40 -22.45 -7.77
CA LYS A 311 -16.95 -23.41 -6.75
C LYS A 311 -17.97 -23.39 -5.61
N GLU A 312 -18.12 -24.50 -4.94
CA GLU A 312 -18.95 -24.59 -3.75
C GLU A 312 -18.46 -23.62 -2.66
N VAL A 313 -19.36 -22.77 -2.17
CA VAL A 313 -19.12 -21.86 -1.06
C VAL A 313 -19.89 -22.38 0.13
N PRO A 314 -19.20 -22.95 1.16
CA PRO A 314 -19.87 -23.50 2.34
C PRO A 314 -20.62 -22.40 3.12
N PRO A 315 -21.62 -22.76 3.93
CA PRO A 315 -22.26 -21.81 4.84
C PRO A 315 -21.24 -21.15 5.78
N CYS A 316 -21.48 -19.88 6.12
CA CYS A 316 -20.69 -19.18 7.11
C CYS A 316 -21.10 -19.63 8.52
N ILE A 317 -20.17 -20.20 9.28
CA ILE A 317 -20.44 -20.60 10.66
C ILE A 317 -20.38 -19.36 11.55
N ILE A 318 -21.49 -19.11 12.27
CA ILE A 318 -21.63 -17.97 13.18
C ILE A 318 -21.27 -18.36 14.62
N LEU A 319 -21.74 -19.54 15.07
CA LEU A 319 -21.36 -20.14 16.36
C LEU A 319 -21.12 -21.63 16.18
N LYS A 320 -20.16 -22.17 16.91
CA LYS A 320 -19.92 -23.61 17.01
C LYS A 320 -21.08 -24.33 17.70
N SER A 321 -21.07 -25.65 17.65
CA SER A 321 -22.06 -26.50 18.32
C SER A 321 -22.08 -26.34 19.86
N ASP A 322 -20.97 -25.92 20.45
CA ASP A 322 -20.85 -25.60 21.88
C ASP A 322 -21.20 -24.12 22.20
N GLY A 323 -21.65 -23.33 21.21
CA GLY A 323 -21.99 -21.93 21.33
C GLY A 323 -20.79 -20.97 21.28
N ALA A 324 -19.57 -21.46 21.09
CA ALA A 324 -18.39 -20.62 21.04
C ALA A 324 -18.29 -19.82 19.71
N SER A 325 -17.74 -18.62 19.80
CA SER A 325 -17.43 -17.76 18.65
C SER A 325 -16.25 -18.31 17.84
N LEU A 326 -16.20 -17.91 16.58
CA LEU A 326 -15.16 -18.21 15.60
C LEU A 326 -14.58 -16.90 15.05
N TYR A 327 -13.56 -16.99 14.21
CA TYR A 327 -13.04 -15.82 13.46
C TYR A 327 -14.13 -15.15 12.62
N SER A 328 -15.00 -15.92 11.96
CA SER A 328 -16.13 -15.35 11.22
C SER A 328 -17.09 -14.54 12.12
N THR A 329 -17.30 -14.97 13.36
CA THR A 329 -18.13 -14.25 14.32
C THR A 329 -17.51 -12.91 14.71
N THR A 330 -16.21 -12.94 15.03
CA THR A 330 -15.47 -11.72 15.43
C THR A 330 -15.31 -10.75 14.28
N ASP A 331 -15.03 -11.23 13.06
CA ASP A 331 -14.94 -10.38 11.87
C ASP A 331 -16.25 -9.70 11.53
N LEU A 332 -17.38 -10.41 11.60
CA LEU A 332 -18.71 -9.82 11.43
C LEU A 332 -19.02 -8.77 12.51
N ALA A 333 -18.70 -9.05 13.78
CA ALA A 333 -18.86 -8.10 14.87
C ALA A 333 -17.95 -6.87 14.71
N THR A 334 -16.75 -7.04 14.18
CA THR A 334 -15.85 -5.94 13.83
C THR A 334 -16.41 -5.06 12.71
N ILE A 335 -17.08 -5.65 11.71
CA ILE A 335 -17.82 -4.86 10.70
C ILE A 335 -18.94 -4.05 11.35
N VAL A 336 -19.71 -4.65 12.29
CA VAL A 336 -20.75 -3.92 13.07
C VAL A 336 -20.12 -2.74 13.81
N GLU A 337 -19.00 -2.95 14.50
CA GLU A 337 -18.28 -1.90 15.23
C GLU A 337 -17.85 -0.77 14.28
N ARG A 338 -17.19 -1.10 13.19
CA ARG A 338 -16.66 -0.13 12.21
C ARG A 338 -17.78 0.70 11.57
N VAL A 339 -18.90 0.06 11.21
CA VAL A 339 -20.07 0.77 10.67
C VAL A 339 -20.63 1.74 11.71
N LYS A 340 -20.78 1.32 12.97
CA LYS A 340 -21.32 2.18 14.05
C LYS A 340 -20.40 3.35 14.38
N LEU A 341 -19.09 3.13 14.44
CA LEU A 341 -18.14 4.16 14.87
C LEU A 341 -17.77 5.14 13.76
N PHE A 342 -17.64 4.67 12.53
CA PHE A 342 -17.02 5.45 11.47
C PHE A 342 -17.97 5.74 10.30
N ASN A 343 -19.02 4.95 10.11
CA ASN A 343 -19.88 5.02 8.92
C ASN A 343 -19.06 5.10 7.61
N PRO A 344 -18.17 4.11 7.34
CA PRO A 344 -17.25 4.17 6.21
C PRO A 344 -17.98 3.93 4.90
N THR A 345 -17.40 4.43 3.80
CA THR A 345 -17.81 4.07 2.43
C THR A 345 -17.15 2.76 1.97
N ASP A 346 -15.96 2.48 2.52
CA ASP A 346 -15.14 1.33 2.14
C ASP A 346 -14.45 0.73 3.37
N ILE A 347 -14.38 -0.60 3.43
CA ILE A 347 -13.50 -1.34 4.34
C ILE A 347 -12.61 -2.25 3.50
N LEU A 348 -11.30 -2.06 3.60
CA LEU A 348 -10.29 -2.83 2.90
C LEU A 348 -9.54 -3.73 3.86
N TYR A 349 -9.47 -5.03 3.56
CA TYR A 349 -8.72 -6.03 4.32
C TYR A 349 -7.47 -6.44 3.55
N VAL A 350 -6.29 -6.10 4.08
CA VAL A 350 -4.98 -6.44 3.49
C VAL A 350 -4.40 -7.65 4.22
N VAL A 351 -4.72 -8.82 3.73
CA VAL A 351 -4.47 -10.10 4.41
C VAL A 351 -3.90 -11.16 3.46
N ASP A 352 -3.46 -12.30 4.00
CA ASP A 352 -2.93 -13.40 3.19
C ASP A 352 -4.02 -13.97 2.25
N LYS A 353 -3.68 -14.17 0.97
CA LYS A 353 -4.60 -14.69 -0.05
C LYS A 353 -5.25 -16.03 0.30
N ARG A 354 -4.65 -16.81 1.20
CA ARG A 354 -5.23 -18.07 1.68
C ARG A 354 -6.52 -17.89 2.49
N GLN A 355 -6.81 -16.67 2.93
CA GLN A 355 -8.04 -16.32 3.66
C GLN A 355 -9.19 -15.89 2.74
N GLU A 356 -9.03 -15.99 1.41
CA GLU A 356 -10.03 -15.54 0.43
C GLU A 356 -11.43 -16.13 0.66
N MET A 357 -11.52 -17.45 0.87
CA MET A 357 -12.79 -18.13 1.13
C MET A 357 -13.45 -17.65 2.42
N HIS A 358 -12.67 -17.44 3.48
CA HIS A 358 -13.16 -16.93 4.74
C HIS A 358 -13.78 -15.53 4.58
N PHE A 359 -13.08 -14.60 3.94
CA PHE A 359 -13.60 -13.25 3.71
C PHE A 359 -14.76 -13.22 2.72
N GLU A 360 -14.78 -14.11 1.72
CA GLU A 360 -15.95 -14.28 0.85
C GLU A 360 -17.20 -14.66 1.65
N GLN A 361 -17.10 -15.60 2.59
CA GLN A 361 -18.20 -15.98 3.48
C GLN A 361 -18.61 -14.83 4.39
N VAL A 362 -17.65 -14.13 5.02
CA VAL A 362 -17.91 -13.00 5.93
C VAL A 362 -18.61 -11.86 5.18
N PHE A 363 -18.11 -11.46 4.00
CA PHE A 363 -18.68 -10.34 3.23
C PHE A 363 -20.08 -10.66 2.72
N ARG A 364 -20.29 -11.88 2.21
CA ARG A 364 -21.63 -12.32 1.79
C ARG A 364 -22.61 -12.35 2.96
N THR A 365 -22.18 -12.83 4.11
CA THR A 365 -22.98 -12.82 5.33
C THR A 365 -23.31 -11.40 5.75
N ALA A 366 -22.31 -10.51 5.83
CA ALA A 366 -22.50 -9.11 6.23
C ALA A 366 -23.50 -8.37 5.33
N LYS A 367 -23.43 -8.59 4.02
CA LYS A 367 -24.39 -8.02 3.05
C LYS A 367 -25.78 -8.64 3.18
N LYS A 368 -25.88 -9.96 3.22
CA LYS A 368 -27.15 -10.69 3.31
C LYS A 368 -27.94 -10.34 4.57
N THR A 369 -27.26 -10.17 5.71
CA THR A 369 -27.87 -9.90 7.02
C THR A 369 -28.05 -8.41 7.31
N GLY A 370 -27.62 -7.51 6.40
CA GLY A 370 -27.72 -6.07 6.60
C GLY A 370 -26.75 -5.51 7.65
N ILE A 371 -25.73 -6.28 8.08
CA ILE A 371 -24.61 -5.79 8.90
C ILE A 371 -23.83 -4.73 8.11
N ALA A 372 -23.52 -5.03 6.85
CA ALA A 372 -22.94 -4.07 5.93
C ALA A 372 -24.06 -3.43 5.11
N PRO A 373 -24.25 -2.09 5.19
CA PRO A 373 -25.14 -1.36 4.29
C PRO A 373 -24.83 -1.66 2.82
N GLU A 374 -25.85 -1.51 1.95
CA GLU A 374 -25.69 -1.82 0.51
C GLU A 374 -24.55 -1.00 -0.13
N GLU A 375 -24.44 0.27 0.28
CA GLU A 375 -23.47 1.23 -0.23
C GLU A 375 -22.03 0.99 0.29
N LEU A 376 -21.87 0.25 1.39
CA LEU A 376 -20.55 -0.03 1.94
C LEU A 376 -19.79 -1.03 1.06
N ASN A 377 -18.64 -0.65 0.56
CA ASN A 377 -17.76 -1.57 -0.15
C ASN A 377 -16.90 -2.36 0.83
N LEU A 378 -16.93 -3.70 0.70
CA LEU A 378 -16.04 -4.61 1.42
C LEU A 378 -15.05 -5.19 0.42
N THR A 379 -13.77 -4.93 0.59
CA THR A 379 -12.73 -5.32 -0.36
C THR A 379 -11.69 -6.21 0.30
N PHE A 380 -11.47 -7.38 -0.30
CA PHE A 380 -10.40 -8.30 0.08
C PHE A 380 -9.19 -8.08 -0.83
N LEU A 381 -8.08 -7.61 -0.27
CA LEU A 381 -6.79 -7.51 -0.96
C LEU A 381 -5.87 -8.61 -0.44
N GLY A 382 -5.99 -9.78 -1.07
CA GLY A 382 -5.15 -10.93 -0.73
C GLY A 382 -3.73 -10.78 -1.25
N PHE A 383 -2.73 -10.85 -0.36
CA PHE A 383 -1.34 -10.84 -0.80
C PHE A 383 -0.75 -12.25 -0.87
N GLY A 384 0.17 -12.44 -1.82
CA GLY A 384 0.88 -13.71 -2.04
C GLY A 384 2.01 -13.94 -1.04
N THR A 385 2.76 -15.01 -1.23
CA THR A 385 3.84 -15.46 -0.34
C THR A 385 5.19 -14.89 -0.80
N MET A 386 6.00 -14.45 0.17
CA MET A 386 7.41 -14.21 -0.03
C MET A 386 8.16 -15.54 0.08
N ASN A 387 8.83 -15.95 -0.99
CA ASN A 387 9.53 -17.21 -1.08
C ASN A 387 11.05 -17.02 -1.06
N GLY A 388 11.78 -18.02 -0.59
CA GLY A 388 13.23 -18.09 -0.75
C GLY A 388 13.64 -18.48 -2.18
N LYS A 389 14.95 -18.51 -2.45
CA LYS A 389 15.52 -18.94 -3.74
C LYS A 389 15.14 -20.39 -4.12
N ASP A 390 14.73 -21.20 -3.16
CA ASP A 390 14.23 -22.57 -3.35
C ASP A 390 12.73 -22.64 -3.73
N GLY A 391 12.08 -21.49 -3.87
CA GLY A 391 10.64 -21.37 -4.19
C GLY A 391 9.69 -21.73 -3.05
N LYS A 392 10.19 -22.02 -1.85
CA LYS A 392 9.38 -22.28 -0.64
C LYS A 392 9.26 -21.02 0.19
N PRO A 393 8.24 -20.92 1.07
CA PRO A 393 8.12 -19.80 1.99
C PRO A 393 9.44 -19.52 2.72
N PHE A 394 9.83 -18.26 2.75
CA PHE A 394 11.12 -17.85 3.29
C PHE A 394 11.26 -18.27 4.77
N LYS A 395 12.37 -18.94 5.08
CA LYS A 395 12.70 -19.46 6.41
C LYS A 395 14.13 -19.11 6.79
N THR A 396 14.44 -19.16 8.08
CA THR A 396 15.82 -19.10 8.55
C THR A 396 16.63 -20.31 8.07
N ARG A 397 17.95 -20.18 8.05
CA ARG A 397 18.86 -21.33 7.75
C ARG A 397 18.62 -22.53 8.67
N GLU A 398 18.13 -22.30 9.89
CA GLU A 398 17.82 -23.30 10.90
C GLU A 398 16.39 -23.86 10.78
N GLY A 399 15.60 -23.43 9.77
CA GLY A 399 14.28 -23.96 9.48
C GLY A 399 13.10 -23.26 10.16
N GLY A 400 13.32 -22.24 10.99
CA GLY A 400 12.29 -21.42 11.64
C GLY A 400 11.79 -20.27 10.77
N VAL A 401 10.72 -19.60 11.20
CA VAL A 401 10.28 -18.34 10.57
C VAL A 401 11.21 -17.21 11.01
N MET A 402 11.75 -16.45 10.06
CA MET A 402 12.66 -15.35 10.34
C MET A 402 11.95 -14.21 11.04
N ARG A 403 12.48 -13.75 12.18
CA ARG A 403 12.02 -12.52 12.85
C ARG A 403 12.30 -11.32 11.95
N LEU A 404 11.38 -10.38 11.92
CA LEU A 404 11.48 -9.20 11.09
C LEU A 404 12.67 -8.31 11.46
N GLU A 405 12.90 -8.13 12.78
CA GLU A 405 14.03 -7.35 13.29
C GLU A 405 15.39 -7.92 12.82
N ARG A 406 15.53 -9.26 12.84
CA ARG A 406 16.75 -9.92 12.35
C ARG A 406 16.95 -9.72 10.85
N LEU A 407 15.87 -9.81 10.06
CA LEU A 407 15.95 -9.56 8.62
C LEU A 407 16.42 -8.13 8.33
N ILE A 408 15.88 -7.14 9.06
CA ILE A 408 16.28 -5.74 8.91
C ILE A 408 17.75 -5.57 9.27
N ALA A 409 18.22 -6.21 10.35
CA ALA A 409 19.64 -6.16 10.73
C ALA A 409 20.55 -6.78 9.67
N GLU A 410 20.23 -8.00 9.17
CA GLU A 410 21.02 -8.67 8.12
C GLU A 410 21.10 -7.82 6.82
N ILE A 411 19.98 -7.19 6.42
CA ILE A 411 19.97 -6.29 5.24
C ILE A 411 20.81 -5.04 5.50
N THR A 412 20.72 -4.46 6.71
CA THR A 412 21.51 -3.27 7.07
C THR A 412 23.01 -3.58 7.02
N GLU A 413 23.44 -4.70 7.59
CA GLU A 413 24.85 -5.15 7.57
C GLU A 413 25.34 -5.37 6.13
N GLU A 414 24.54 -5.98 5.27
CA GLU A 414 24.87 -6.21 3.86
C GLU A 414 25.07 -4.89 3.09
N VAL A 415 24.18 -3.91 3.33
CA VAL A 415 24.30 -2.59 2.71
C VAL A 415 25.50 -1.84 3.26
N GLU A 416 25.75 -1.90 4.57
CA GLU A 416 26.87 -1.26 5.24
C GLU A 416 28.21 -1.77 4.69
N ALA A 417 28.31 -3.09 4.43
CA ALA A 417 29.46 -3.68 3.78
C ALA A 417 29.68 -3.15 2.35
N LYS A 418 28.61 -2.94 1.59
CA LYS A 418 28.67 -2.33 0.24
C LYS A 418 29.05 -0.84 0.26
N MET A 419 28.89 -0.18 1.40
CA MET A 419 29.24 1.24 1.61
C MET A 419 30.60 1.42 2.32
N ALA A 420 31.40 0.35 2.47
CA ALA A 420 32.66 0.37 3.24
C ALA A 420 33.63 1.47 2.78
N ASP A 421 33.72 1.72 1.48
CA ASP A 421 34.64 2.70 0.87
C ASP A 421 34.11 4.15 0.88
N ARG A 422 32.93 4.40 1.49
CA ARG A 422 32.36 5.75 1.55
C ARG A 422 32.94 6.54 2.73
N GLU A 423 33.32 7.78 2.46
CA GLU A 423 33.79 8.71 3.49
C GLU A 423 32.63 9.28 4.32
N MET A 424 32.27 8.57 5.37
CA MET A 424 31.22 8.94 6.34
C MET A 424 31.68 8.51 7.73
N ASP A 425 31.23 9.24 8.78
CA ASP A 425 31.36 8.75 10.15
C ASP A 425 30.47 7.51 10.35
N GLU A 426 30.85 6.65 11.29
CA GLU A 426 30.21 5.35 11.50
C GLU A 426 28.70 5.46 11.85
N GLU A 427 28.29 6.47 12.63
CA GLU A 427 26.88 6.68 13.01
C GLU A 427 26.03 7.06 11.79
N THR A 428 26.52 8.00 10.98
CA THR A 428 25.88 8.38 9.71
C THR A 428 25.82 7.20 8.76
N LYS A 429 26.92 6.43 8.63
CA LYS A 429 27.01 5.26 7.76
C LYS A 429 25.98 4.20 8.14
N HIS A 430 25.87 3.88 9.44
CA HIS A 430 24.88 2.93 9.94
C HIS A 430 23.44 3.43 9.67
N THR A 431 23.17 4.71 9.90
CA THR A 431 21.85 5.31 9.64
C THR A 431 21.46 5.23 8.17
N VAL A 432 22.37 5.60 7.28
CA VAL A 432 22.15 5.52 5.82
C VAL A 432 22.01 4.07 5.38
N ALA A 433 22.86 3.17 5.85
CA ALA A 433 22.79 1.74 5.52
C ALA A 433 21.44 1.14 5.93
N ARG A 434 20.90 1.54 7.07
CA ARG A 434 19.58 1.13 7.52
C ARG A 434 18.47 1.68 6.62
N GLN A 435 18.50 2.96 6.24
CA GLN A 435 17.53 3.56 5.34
C GLN A 435 17.55 2.87 3.96
N VAL A 436 18.74 2.56 3.45
CA VAL A 436 18.93 1.87 2.17
C VAL A 436 18.48 0.40 2.27
N GLY A 437 18.76 -0.27 3.37
CA GLY A 437 18.33 -1.63 3.64
C GLY A 437 16.80 -1.75 3.72
N LEU A 438 16.14 -0.82 4.43
CA LEU A 438 14.69 -0.75 4.47
C LEU A 438 14.08 -0.44 3.11
N ALA A 439 14.69 0.44 2.31
CA ALA A 439 14.26 0.71 0.95
C ALA A 439 14.39 -0.53 0.07
N ALA A 440 15.49 -1.27 0.17
CA ALA A 440 15.69 -2.53 -0.54
C ALA A 440 14.57 -3.54 -0.23
N LEU A 441 14.25 -3.70 1.05
CA LEU A 441 13.21 -4.61 1.52
C LEU A 441 11.81 -4.18 1.06
N LYS A 442 11.42 -2.94 1.35
CA LYS A 442 10.07 -2.42 1.08
C LYS A 442 9.80 -2.27 -0.41
N TYR A 443 10.72 -1.67 -1.14
CA TYR A 443 10.59 -1.51 -2.59
C TYR A 443 10.62 -2.86 -3.32
N GLY A 444 11.48 -3.78 -2.88
CA GLY A 444 11.56 -5.13 -3.43
C GLY A 444 10.22 -5.88 -3.33
N ASP A 445 9.49 -5.73 -2.23
CA ASP A 445 8.14 -6.27 -2.07
C ASP A 445 7.11 -5.47 -2.87
N LEU A 446 6.99 -4.16 -2.62
CA LEU A 446 5.95 -3.28 -3.16
C LEU A 446 5.99 -3.13 -4.69
N SER A 447 7.13 -3.41 -5.34
CA SER A 447 7.24 -3.43 -6.80
C SER A 447 6.54 -4.62 -7.47
N ASN A 448 6.14 -5.62 -6.68
CA ASN A 448 5.36 -6.76 -7.15
C ASN A 448 3.85 -6.50 -6.96
N GLN A 449 3.01 -7.07 -7.83
CA GLN A 449 1.57 -7.08 -7.60
C GLN A 449 1.26 -7.80 -6.29
N ALA A 450 0.43 -7.21 -5.43
CA ALA A 450 0.14 -7.75 -4.10
C ALA A 450 -0.24 -9.24 -4.11
N GLY A 451 -1.17 -9.67 -4.98
CA GLY A 451 -1.66 -11.05 -5.04
C GLY A 451 -0.67 -12.09 -5.58
N LYS A 452 0.48 -11.66 -6.12
CA LYS A 452 1.50 -12.58 -6.64
C LYS A 452 2.49 -13.01 -5.58
N ASP A 453 2.90 -14.29 -5.66
CA ASP A 453 4.08 -14.78 -4.96
C ASP A 453 5.33 -14.26 -5.65
N TYR A 454 6.38 -14.00 -4.87
CA TYR A 454 7.67 -13.57 -5.42
C TYR A 454 8.84 -14.22 -4.67
N ILE A 455 10.01 -14.20 -5.30
CA ILE A 455 11.25 -14.69 -4.69
C ILE A 455 11.98 -13.50 -4.07
N PHE A 456 12.22 -13.59 -2.75
CA PHE A 456 13.07 -12.66 -2.03
C PHE A 456 14.54 -13.00 -2.31
N ASP A 457 15.24 -12.07 -2.92
CA ASP A 457 16.67 -12.16 -3.21
C ASP A 457 17.36 -10.90 -2.68
N LEU A 458 18.04 -11.04 -1.55
CA LEU A 458 18.69 -9.93 -0.87
C LEU A 458 19.74 -9.24 -1.74
N ASP A 459 20.59 -10.02 -2.43
CA ASP A 459 21.65 -9.49 -3.30
C ASP A 459 21.08 -8.59 -4.40
N ARG A 460 19.97 -9.06 -5.00
CA ARG A 460 19.25 -8.31 -6.04
C ARG A 460 18.59 -7.06 -5.48
N PHE A 461 17.91 -7.15 -4.33
CA PHE A 461 17.16 -6.02 -3.78
C PHE A 461 18.06 -4.93 -3.21
N ALA A 462 19.23 -5.29 -2.68
CA ALA A 462 20.24 -4.37 -2.18
C ALA A 462 21.20 -3.86 -3.30
N SER A 463 20.89 -4.13 -4.58
CA SER A 463 21.66 -3.61 -5.71
C SER A 463 21.37 -2.12 -5.94
N PHE A 464 22.39 -1.36 -6.27
CA PHE A 464 22.30 0.04 -6.72
C PHE A 464 21.99 0.17 -8.22
N GLU A 465 21.68 -0.92 -8.89
CA GLU A 465 21.34 -0.98 -10.31
C GLU A 465 20.01 -1.72 -10.50
N GLY A 466 19.29 -1.36 -11.58
CA GLY A 466 18.02 -1.97 -11.93
C GLY A 466 16.84 -1.44 -11.12
N ASN A 467 15.73 -2.19 -11.12
CA ASN A 467 14.49 -1.79 -10.45
C ASN A 467 14.55 -2.12 -8.95
N THR A 468 15.23 -1.29 -8.17
CA THR A 468 15.50 -1.50 -6.74
C THR A 468 15.32 -0.20 -5.94
N GLY A 469 15.00 -0.32 -4.64
CA GLY A 469 14.91 0.82 -3.73
C GLY A 469 16.20 1.64 -3.66
N PRO A 470 17.39 0.99 -3.47
CA PRO A 470 18.66 1.69 -3.46
C PRO A 470 18.97 2.47 -4.76
N TYR A 471 18.58 1.97 -5.93
CA TYR A 471 18.73 2.70 -7.20
C TYR A 471 17.90 3.98 -7.23
N ILE A 472 16.66 3.92 -6.74
CA ILE A 472 15.78 5.10 -6.68
C ILE A 472 16.35 6.13 -5.69
N GLN A 473 16.78 5.69 -4.49
CA GLN A 473 17.41 6.58 -3.51
C GLN A 473 18.70 7.20 -4.05
N TYR A 474 19.52 6.42 -4.74
CA TYR A 474 20.74 6.92 -5.39
C TYR A 474 20.43 7.99 -6.44
N THR A 475 19.33 7.83 -7.19
CA THR A 475 18.88 8.86 -8.13
C THR A 475 18.53 10.16 -7.41
N VAL A 476 17.82 10.10 -6.28
CA VAL A 476 17.52 11.28 -5.46
C VAL A 476 18.80 11.96 -4.97
N VAL A 477 19.74 11.19 -4.39
CA VAL A 477 21.00 11.73 -3.88
C VAL A 477 21.84 12.36 -4.98
N ARG A 478 21.85 11.79 -6.19
CA ARG A 478 22.50 12.38 -7.36
C ARG A 478 21.90 13.74 -7.72
N ILE A 479 20.55 13.85 -7.73
CA ILE A 479 19.90 15.14 -8.00
C ILE A 479 20.26 16.15 -6.91
N ARG A 480 20.18 15.76 -5.64
CA ARG A 480 20.58 16.61 -4.50
C ARG A 480 22.01 17.12 -4.65
N SER A 481 22.95 16.26 -5.03
CA SER A 481 24.35 16.66 -5.26
C SER A 481 24.50 17.73 -6.38
N ILE A 482 23.66 17.68 -7.42
CA ILE A 482 23.65 18.70 -8.48
C ILE A 482 23.12 20.02 -7.93
N LEU A 483 22.02 19.96 -7.19
CA LEU A 483 21.39 21.14 -6.57
C LEU A 483 22.28 21.78 -5.51
N ASP A 484 22.97 20.99 -4.69
CA ASP A 484 23.92 21.48 -3.66
C ASP A 484 25.08 22.26 -4.28
N LYS A 485 25.63 21.78 -5.40
CA LYS A 485 26.67 22.50 -6.15
C LYS A 485 26.14 23.83 -6.68
N PHE A 486 24.91 23.85 -7.20
CA PHE A 486 24.25 25.07 -7.66
C PHE A 486 23.96 26.03 -6.49
N ILE A 487 23.48 25.54 -5.36
CA ILE A 487 23.26 26.30 -4.12
C ILE A 487 24.56 27.00 -3.69
N ALA A 488 25.67 26.25 -3.66
CA ALA A 488 26.98 26.79 -3.31
C ALA A 488 27.47 27.84 -4.32
N GLU A 489 27.27 27.60 -5.63
CA GLU A 489 27.62 28.57 -6.71
C GLU A 489 26.86 29.87 -6.56
N LYS A 490 25.55 29.81 -6.22
CA LYS A 490 24.69 30.99 -6.11
C LYS A 490 24.73 31.67 -4.72
N GLY A 491 25.26 31.02 -3.70
CA GLY A 491 25.28 31.52 -2.33
C GLY A 491 23.90 31.61 -1.70
N ILE A 492 22.97 30.72 -2.08
CA ILE A 492 21.63 30.57 -1.52
C ILE A 492 21.56 29.36 -0.58
N THR A 493 20.47 29.21 0.16
CA THR A 493 20.20 28.03 0.99
C THR A 493 19.24 27.06 0.31
N LYS A 494 19.20 25.81 0.75
CA LYS A 494 18.24 24.80 0.27
C LYS A 494 16.78 25.27 0.44
N ALA A 495 16.48 25.94 1.55
CA ALA A 495 15.15 26.50 1.84
C ALA A 495 14.73 27.62 0.87
N GLU A 496 15.67 28.25 0.16
CA GLU A 496 15.39 29.31 -0.81
C GLU A 496 15.19 28.78 -2.23
N LEU A 497 15.38 27.48 -2.49
CA LEU A 497 15.21 26.90 -3.84
C LEU A 497 13.80 27.08 -4.41
N ASP A 498 12.76 26.86 -3.61
CA ASP A 498 11.37 27.06 -4.06
C ASP A 498 11.16 28.50 -4.52
N LYS A 499 11.61 29.46 -3.71
CA LYS A 499 11.54 30.87 -4.06
C LYS A 499 12.39 31.23 -5.28
N PHE A 500 13.58 30.63 -5.39
CA PHE A 500 14.46 30.84 -6.53
C PHE A 500 13.83 30.36 -7.84
N PHE A 501 13.20 29.17 -7.82
CA PHE A 501 12.57 28.61 -9.01
C PHE A 501 11.15 29.12 -9.28
N ALA A 502 10.51 29.83 -8.35
CA ALA A 502 9.15 30.34 -8.54
C ALA A 502 9.04 31.24 -9.80
N ASP A 503 10.03 32.12 -10.01
CA ASP A 503 10.08 33.05 -11.15
C ASP A 503 10.78 32.48 -12.39
N LYS A 504 11.32 31.26 -12.32
CA LYS A 504 11.99 30.60 -13.44
C LYS A 504 11.01 29.72 -14.18
N LYS A 505 11.06 29.74 -15.51
CA LYS A 505 10.22 28.87 -16.34
C LYS A 505 11.05 27.76 -16.95
N LEU A 506 10.44 26.60 -17.12
CA LEU A 506 10.95 25.60 -18.03
C LEU A 506 10.88 26.16 -19.45
N VAL A 507 11.93 25.99 -20.20
CA VAL A 507 11.96 26.35 -21.63
C VAL A 507 11.68 25.08 -22.45
N LYS A 508 11.30 25.27 -23.72
CA LYS A 508 11.10 24.17 -24.66
C LYS A 508 12.27 23.18 -24.61
N SER A 509 11.96 21.90 -24.53
CA SER A 509 12.94 20.79 -24.56
C SER A 509 13.78 20.87 -25.83
N VAL A 510 15.08 20.68 -25.69
CA VAL A 510 16.06 20.67 -26.80
C VAL A 510 16.47 19.25 -27.12
N THR A 511 16.50 18.37 -26.10
CA THR A 511 16.90 16.98 -26.27
C THR A 511 15.69 16.04 -26.07
N GLU A 512 15.79 14.84 -26.62
CA GLU A 512 14.76 13.81 -26.45
C GLU A 512 14.66 13.36 -24.99
N SER A 513 15.78 13.34 -24.27
CA SER A 513 15.79 12.96 -22.85
C SER A 513 15.08 13.99 -21.96
N GLU A 514 15.17 15.31 -22.26
CA GLU A 514 14.38 16.34 -21.58
C GLU A 514 12.89 16.09 -21.77
N ARG A 515 12.46 15.94 -23.04
CA ARG A 515 11.07 15.65 -23.39
C ARG A 515 10.53 14.40 -22.68
N ASN A 516 11.31 13.32 -22.70
CA ASN A 516 10.89 12.07 -22.07
C ASN A 516 10.74 12.21 -20.56
N LEU A 517 11.62 12.97 -19.90
CA LEU A 517 11.52 13.25 -18.47
C LEU A 517 10.29 14.10 -18.15
N GLU A 518 10.06 15.19 -18.90
CA GLU A 518 8.85 16.03 -18.73
C GLU A 518 7.57 15.19 -18.94
N LEU A 519 7.53 14.32 -19.95
CA LEU A 519 6.39 13.47 -20.25
C LEU A 519 6.08 12.48 -19.11
N VAL A 520 7.09 11.89 -18.49
CA VAL A 520 6.91 11.02 -17.33
C VAL A 520 6.39 11.81 -16.14
N ILE A 521 7.00 12.97 -15.84
CA ILE A 521 6.57 13.86 -14.76
C ILE A 521 5.10 14.24 -14.91
N ALA A 522 4.68 14.62 -16.13
CA ALA A 522 3.32 15.03 -16.43
C ALA A 522 2.24 13.96 -16.13
N LYS A 523 2.63 12.68 -16.08
CA LYS A 523 1.73 11.56 -15.76
C LYS A 523 1.53 11.32 -14.26
N PHE A 524 2.13 12.13 -13.37
CA PHE A 524 2.08 11.90 -11.93
C PHE A 524 0.64 11.77 -11.40
N SER A 525 -0.24 12.70 -11.76
CA SER A 525 -1.63 12.67 -11.29
C SER A 525 -2.41 11.45 -11.81
N ASP A 526 -2.15 11.02 -13.04
CA ASP A 526 -2.74 9.81 -13.61
C ASP A 526 -2.28 8.54 -12.87
N MET A 527 -1.00 8.50 -12.47
CA MET A 527 -0.46 7.41 -11.67
C MET A 527 -1.09 7.36 -10.28
N ILE A 528 -1.28 8.50 -9.61
CA ILE A 528 -1.93 8.56 -8.30
C ILE A 528 -3.33 7.98 -8.37
N ASP A 529 -4.14 8.39 -9.35
CA ASP A 529 -5.50 7.85 -9.54
C ASP A 529 -5.50 6.35 -9.75
N LEU A 530 -4.59 5.86 -10.60
CA LEU A 530 -4.50 4.44 -10.90
C LEU A 530 -4.09 3.64 -9.66
N ALA A 531 -3.10 4.14 -8.89
CA ALA A 531 -2.62 3.50 -7.68
C ALA A 531 -3.69 3.47 -6.59
N ALA A 532 -4.46 4.56 -6.42
CA ALA A 532 -5.55 4.66 -5.45
C ALA A 532 -6.75 3.79 -5.87
N THR A 533 -7.18 3.84 -7.13
CA THR A 533 -8.35 3.08 -7.62
C THR A 533 -8.11 1.56 -7.54
N GLU A 534 -6.90 1.10 -7.84
CA GLU A 534 -6.55 -0.31 -7.84
C GLU A 534 -5.96 -0.80 -6.50
N PHE A 535 -5.79 0.07 -5.50
CA PHE A 535 -5.05 -0.24 -4.26
C PHE A 535 -3.68 -0.87 -4.55
N ALA A 536 -2.92 -0.25 -5.45
CA ALA A 536 -1.80 -0.88 -6.15
C ALA A 536 -0.46 -0.14 -5.98
N PRO A 537 0.28 -0.34 -4.87
CA PRO A 537 1.59 0.28 -4.64
C PRO A 537 2.60 0.04 -5.76
N HIS A 538 2.53 -1.10 -6.45
CA HIS A 538 3.42 -1.43 -7.56
C HIS A 538 3.31 -0.46 -8.75
N LYS A 539 2.20 0.28 -8.89
CA LYS A 539 2.05 1.34 -9.90
C LYS A 539 2.93 2.54 -9.55
N VAL A 540 3.01 2.90 -8.26
CA VAL A 540 3.93 3.94 -7.78
C VAL A 540 5.38 3.51 -8.03
N CYS A 541 5.74 2.26 -7.70
CA CYS A 541 7.08 1.73 -7.97
C CYS A 541 7.44 1.77 -9.47
N ALA A 542 6.53 1.34 -10.35
CA ALA A 542 6.75 1.37 -11.78
C ALA A 542 6.97 2.79 -12.31
N TYR A 543 6.18 3.75 -11.83
CA TYR A 543 6.29 5.15 -12.21
C TYR A 543 7.63 5.78 -11.79
N ILE A 544 8.04 5.60 -10.51
CA ILE A 544 9.31 6.19 -10.06
C ILE A 544 10.52 5.55 -10.70
N TYR A 545 10.44 4.27 -11.07
CA TYR A 545 11.50 3.61 -11.81
C TYR A 545 11.62 4.18 -13.23
N GLU A 546 10.51 4.43 -13.92
CA GLU A 546 10.50 5.12 -15.21
C GLU A 546 11.08 6.53 -15.08
N ALA A 547 10.65 7.30 -14.06
CA ALA A 547 11.18 8.65 -13.80
C ALA A 547 12.68 8.65 -13.50
N ALA A 548 13.18 7.71 -12.71
CA ALA A 548 14.60 7.57 -12.41
C ALA A 548 15.44 7.23 -13.66
N ASN A 549 14.93 6.35 -14.53
CA ASN A 549 15.60 6.02 -15.78
C ASN A 549 15.62 7.22 -16.76
N CYS A 550 14.50 7.93 -16.89
CA CYS A 550 14.42 9.14 -17.71
C CYS A 550 15.37 10.22 -17.18
N PHE A 551 15.43 10.40 -15.85
CA PHE A 551 16.39 11.32 -15.25
C PHE A 551 17.83 10.90 -15.50
N SER A 552 18.15 9.62 -15.42
CA SER A 552 19.49 9.13 -15.72
C SER A 552 19.92 9.45 -17.16
N ALA A 553 19.03 9.21 -18.14
CA ALA A 553 19.27 9.56 -19.55
C ALA A 553 19.43 11.08 -19.73
N PHE A 554 18.55 11.87 -19.12
CA PHE A 554 18.59 13.33 -19.10
C PHE A 554 19.92 13.85 -18.54
N TYR A 555 20.37 13.33 -17.40
CA TYR A 555 21.63 13.72 -16.77
C TYR A 555 22.86 13.40 -17.63
N HIS A 556 22.85 12.27 -18.34
CA HIS A 556 23.95 11.87 -19.23
C HIS A 556 24.04 12.72 -20.50
N GLU A 557 22.90 13.13 -21.05
CA GLU A 557 22.84 13.90 -22.29
C GLU A 557 23.08 15.40 -22.07
N ASN A 558 22.70 15.93 -20.89
CA ASN A 558 22.74 17.37 -20.62
C ASN A 558 23.82 17.74 -19.61
N HIS A 559 24.65 18.72 -19.97
CA HIS A 559 25.70 19.26 -19.10
C HIS A 559 25.17 20.35 -18.17
N ILE A 560 24.27 19.99 -17.23
CA ILE A 560 23.42 20.89 -16.44
C ILE A 560 24.18 22.06 -15.80
N LEU A 561 25.27 21.77 -15.07
CA LEU A 561 26.02 22.80 -14.32
C LEU A 561 26.92 23.67 -15.21
N THR A 562 27.31 23.17 -16.37
CA THR A 562 28.22 23.87 -17.29
C THR A 562 27.52 24.49 -18.49
N GLU A 563 26.16 24.40 -18.55
CA GLU A 563 25.36 25.07 -19.55
C GLU A 563 25.63 26.59 -19.52
N GLN A 564 25.87 27.18 -20.70
CA GLN A 564 26.26 28.59 -20.85
C GLN A 564 25.04 29.52 -20.99
N ASP A 565 23.96 29.02 -21.58
CA ASP A 565 22.70 29.78 -21.62
C ASP A 565 22.04 29.72 -20.24
N GLU A 566 21.93 30.88 -19.61
CA GLU A 566 21.42 30.97 -18.23
C GLU A 566 19.95 30.55 -18.13
N ALA A 567 19.11 30.88 -19.10
CA ALA A 567 17.71 30.46 -19.09
C ALA A 567 17.57 28.95 -19.22
N ARG A 568 18.36 28.36 -20.10
CA ARG A 568 18.43 26.90 -20.26
C ARG A 568 19.00 26.22 -19.02
N LYS A 569 20.10 26.74 -18.44
CA LYS A 569 20.68 26.21 -17.19
C LYS A 569 19.62 26.15 -16.08
N TYR A 570 18.86 27.23 -15.90
CA TYR A 570 17.80 27.26 -14.87
C TYR A 570 16.65 26.32 -15.19
N SER A 571 16.29 26.15 -16.46
CA SER A 571 15.31 25.15 -16.89
C SER A 571 15.74 23.72 -16.54
N LEU A 572 16.96 23.33 -16.88
CA LEU A 572 17.50 22.00 -16.56
C LEU A 572 17.57 21.74 -15.04
N LEU A 573 17.99 22.73 -14.27
CA LEU A 573 18.02 22.67 -12.81
C LEU A 573 16.62 22.59 -12.20
N LYS A 574 15.66 23.39 -12.69
CA LYS A 574 14.28 23.35 -12.25
C LYS A 574 13.62 22.00 -12.56
N LEU A 575 13.86 21.45 -13.75
CA LEU A 575 13.37 20.11 -14.11
C LEU A 575 13.94 19.03 -13.19
N SER A 576 15.24 19.12 -12.87
CA SER A 576 15.88 18.23 -11.88
C SER A 576 15.23 18.37 -10.50
N TYR A 577 14.97 19.60 -10.05
CA TYR A 577 14.33 19.88 -8.76
C TYR A 577 12.90 19.33 -8.67
N ILE A 578 12.08 19.53 -9.70
CA ILE A 578 10.72 18.97 -9.77
C ILE A 578 10.79 17.43 -9.74
N THR A 579 11.73 16.84 -10.47
CA THR A 579 11.94 15.38 -10.50
C THR A 579 12.27 14.85 -9.10
N GLU A 580 13.18 15.50 -8.37
CA GLU A 580 13.55 15.12 -7.00
C GLU A 580 12.32 15.15 -6.08
N LYS A 581 11.58 16.26 -6.09
CA LYS A 581 10.36 16.41 -5.25
C LYS A 581 9.33 15.31 -5.54
N ILE A 582 9.10 14.96 -6.80
CA ILE A 582 8.16 13.91 -7.20
C ILE A 582 8.63 12.52 -6.76
N ILE A 583 9.91 12.18 -6.99
CA ILE A 583 10.44 10.88 -6.56
C ILE A 583 10.39 10.76 -5.05
N VAL A 584 10.77 11.80 -4.30
CA VAL A 584 10.69 11.82 -2.83
C VAL A 584 9.25 11.66 -2.34
N LYS A 585 8.28 12.33 -2.98
CA LYS A 585 6.87 12.15 -2.67
C LYS A 585 6.41 10.71 -2.92
N CYS A 586 6.78 10.11 -4.03
CA CYS A 586 6.45 8.72 -4.31
C CYS A 586 7.10 7.74 -3.32
N LEU A 587 8.36 7.99 -2.90
CA LEU A 587 9.00 7.22 -1.84
C LEU A 587 8.23 7.35 -0.52
N ASP A 588 7.78 8.56 -0.16
CA ASP A 588 6.92 8.79 1.00
C ASP A 588 5.61 7.99 0.92
N LEU A 589 4.94 7.96 -0.24
CA LEU A 589 3.75 7.13 -0.46
C LEU A 589 4.01 5.62 -0.28
N LEU A 590 5.22 5.17 -0.52
CA LEU A 590 5.67 3.80 -0.26
C LEU A 590 6.16 3.60 1.19
N GLY A 591 6.17 4.66 2.01
CA GLY A 591 6.74 4.64 3.35
C GLY A 591 8.25 4.43 3.37
N ILE A 592 8.97 4.88 2.35
CA ILE A 592 10.42 4.75 2.17
C ILE A 592 11.08 6.12 2.34
N ASP A 593 12.10 6.19 3.18
CA ASP A 593 12.85 7.43 3.37
C ASP A 593 13.85 7.66 2.24
N ALA A 594 14.12 8.93 1.93
CA ALA A 594 15.14 9.35 0.98
C ALA A 594 16.35 9.93 1.73
N PRO A 595 17.51 9.26 1.78
CA PRO A 595 18.69 9.76 2.48
C PRO A 595 19.22 11.05 1.84
N GLU A 596 19.82 11.92 2.66
CA GLU A 596 20.43 13.16 2.16
C GLU A 596 21.71 12.89 1.36
N ARG A 597 22.42 11.81 1.69
CA ARG A 597 23.68 11.37 1.03
C ARG A 597 23.80 9.84 1.10
N MET A 598 24.54 9.29 0.18
CA MET A 598 24.86 7.86 0.10
C MET A 598 26.32 7.64 -0.29
#